data_64713d713dc473b0520d5a80b33fc4de
#
_entry.id   64713d713dc473b0520d5a80b33fc4de
#
_cell.length_a   1.000
_cell.length_b   1.000
_cell.length_c   1.000
_cell.angle_alpha   90.00
_cell.angle_beta   90.00
_cell.angle_gamma   90.00
#
_symmetry.space_group_name_H-M   'P 1'
#
loop_
_entity.id
_entity.type
_entity.pdbx_description
1 polymer ?
#
loop_
_entity_poly.entity_id
_entity_poly.type
_entity_poly.pdbx_seq_one_letter_code
_entity_poly.pdbx_strand_id
1 'polypeptide(L)'
;MHRHLVNRTLLAGAVLLALAACSTESRDRPQHAPSTKAAVPAPPRKKQIEGLPGMPPVLDPEDVYAADRPNRLSPVVKDFPSRIYVPNTESDTVTVIDPKTYEIIDTLHVGRQPQHVVPSWDLKTLWVNNNRGHTLTPIDPKTGKAGKAVEVHDPYNLYFTPDGRYAVVMASLDRELVFRDPHTMERKKTVPVSCYGVNHADFSLDGRYFIVSCEFSGELLKVDTAKMKVVGQQKLPFDGAMPQDVKVSPDGKRFYVADMMAHGMWVLHGDTFDKPTLLPTGKGAHGLYVSRDSHEMFVSNRGEGTVSVFDFTQNKLTKKWHLPHGGSPDMGGVSADGKVLWLSGRYNAEVYAIDTRTGTQLARIPVGSGPHGLAVYPQPGRYSLGHTGIFR
;
A
#
# COMPACT_ATOMS: atom_id res chain seq x y z
N MET A 1 24.28 14.24 -59.93
CA MET A 1 23.89 13.76 -61.27
C MET A 1 22.63 12.97 -61.15
N HIS A 2 21.72 13.40 -61.98
CA HIS A 2 20.41 12.88 -62.40
C HIS A 2 19.25 12.91 -61.40
N ARG A 3 18.45 13.92 -61.72
CA ARG A 3 17.01 14.12 -61.50
C ARG A 3 16.21 13.12 -62.29
N HIS A 4 15.01 12.75 -61.83
CA HIS A 4 13.83 12.77 -62.68
C HIS A 4 12.55 13.05 -61.86
N LEU A 5 11.86 14.05 -62.36
CA LEU A 5 10.54 14.57 -62.03
C LEU A 5 9.45 13.82 -62.82
N VAL A 6 8.18 14.20 -62.47
CA VAL A 6 6.95 14.17 -63.31
C VAL A 6 6.05 12.93 -63.05
N ASN A 7 4.77 12.97 -62.76
CA ASN A 7 3.72 13.86 -63.32
C ASN A 7 2.43 13.84 -62.45
N ARG A 8 1.71 14.96 -62.52
CA ARG A 8 0.32 15.18 -62.09
C ARG A 8 -0.66 14.63 -63.11
N THR A 9 -1.89 14.20 -62.71
CA THR A 9 -3.07 14.34 -63.54
C THR A 9 -4.30 14.62 -62.65
N LEU A 10 -4.89 15.77 -62.90
CA LEU A 10 -6.24 16.22 -62.52
C LEU A 10 -7.26 15.67 -63.53
N LEU A 11 -8.41 15.27 -63.07
CA LEU A 11 -9.60 15.21 -63.95
C LEU A 11 -10.83 15.75 -63.18
N ALA A 12 -11.37 16.81 -63.75
CA ALA A 12 -12.67 17.41 -63.41
C ALA A 12 -13.73 16.88 -64.40
N GLY A 13 -14.98 16.79 -63.98
CA GLY A 13 -16.11 16.49 -64.81
C GLY A 13 -17.40 16.57 -64.03
N ALA A 14 -18.03 17.56 -64.09
CA ALA A 14 -19.15 18.20 -64.79
C ALA A 14 -20.54 17.77 -64.28
N VAL A 15 -21.28 18.81 -63.93
CA VAL A 15 -22.67 18.92 -63.50
C VAL A 15 -23.66 18.56 -64.63
N LEU A 16 -24.77 17.93 -64.28
CA LEU A 16 -25.97 17.97 -65.06
C LEU A 16 -27.20 18.11 -64.13
N LEU A 17 -27.85 19.28 -64.24
CA LEU A 17 -29.17 19.56 -63.72
C LEU A 17 -30.24 18.94 -64.70
N ALA A 18 -31.25 18.31 -64.11
CA ALA A 18 -32.53 18.08 -64.83
C ALA A 18 -33.65 18.46 -63.83
N LEU A 19 -34.39 19.50 -64.27
CA LEU A 19 -35.66 19.93 -63.71
C LEU A 19 -36.80 19.10 -64.39
N ALA A 20 -37.72 18.54 -63.63
CA ALA A 20 -39.02 18.16 -64.08
C ALA A 20 -40.03 18.34 -62.93
N ALA A 21 -41.19 18.88 -63.36
CA ALA A 21 -42.25 19.51 -62.56
C ALA A 21 -43.29 18.53 -62.02
N CYS A 22 -43.91 19.00 -60.94
CA CYS A 22 -45.22 18.78 -60.35
C CYS A 22 -46.12 17.64 -60.81
N SER A 23 -46.59 16.85 -59.86
CA SER A 23 -47.98 16.53 -59.67
C SER A 23 -48.32 16.18 -58.25
N THR A 24 -49.30 16.85 -57.69
CA THR A 24 -49.86 16.70 -56.33
C THR A 24 -50.72 15.46 -56.26
N GLU A 25 -50.37 14.51 -55.41
CA GLU A 25 -51.31 13.52 -54.89
C GLU A 25 -51.13 13.41 -53.39
N SER A 26 -52.15 13.78 -52.64
CA SER A 26 -52.30 13.60 -51.22
C SER A 26 -52.46 12.11 -50.91
N ARG A 27 -51.46 11.52 -50.21
CA ARG A 27 -51.63 10.21 -49.57
C ARG A 27 -51.40 10.37 -48.06
N ASP A 28 -52.44 9.97 -47.35
CA ASP A 28 -52.44 9.83 -45.90
C ASP A 28 -51.17 9.07 -45.40
N ARG A 29 -50.41 9.70 -44.58
CA ARG A 29 -49.29 9.05 -43.79
C ARG A 29 -49.90 8.42 -42.56
N PRO A 30 -49.64 7.12 -42.27
CA PRO A 30 -49.93 6.56 -40.98
C PRO A 30 -49.03 7.23 -39.95
N GLN A 31 -49.63 7.72 -38.88
CA GLN A 31 -48.90 8.23 -37.70
C GLN A 31 -48.08 7.09 -37.07
N HIS A 32 -46.75 7.18 -37.15
CA HIS A 32 -45.87 6.34 -36.35
C HIS A 32 -46.08 6.68 -34.88
N ALA A 33 -46.55 5.71 -34.12
CA ALA A 33 -46.54 5.74 -32.67
C ALA A 33 -45.09 5.93 -32.17
N PRO A 34 -44.85 6.70 -31.07
CA PRO A 34 -43.53 6.87 -30.54
C PRO A 34 -42.98 5.52 -30.05
N SER A 35 -41.88 5.10 -30.64
CA SER A 35 -41.13 3.92 -30.20
C SER A 35 -40.64 4.19 -28.78
N THR A 36 -41.27 3.53 -27.82
CA THR A 36 -40.73 3.47 -26.43
C THR A 36 -39.42 2.70 -26.46
N LYS A 37 -38.30 3.44 -26.45
CA LYS A 37 -36.99 2.81 -26.16
C LYS A 37 -37.11 2.09 -24.84
N ALA A 38 -37.05 0.76 -24.88
CA ALA A 38 -36.93 -0.03 -23.67
C ALA A 38 -35.74 0.48 -22.84
N ALA A 39 -36.00 0.88 -21.61
CA ALA A 39 -34.95 1.31 -20.70
C ALA A 39 -33.98 0.13 -20.48
N VAL A 40 -32.72 0.33 -20.79
CA VAL A 40 -31.67 -0.63 -20.48
C VAL A 40 -31.71 -0.84 -18.95
N PRO A 41 -31.83 -2.08 -18.43
CA PRO A 41 -31.84 -2.32 -17.00
C PRO A 41 -30.57 -1.73 -16.39
N ALA A 42 -30.72 -0.95 -15.33
CA ALA A 42 -29.59 -0.44 -14.58
C ALA A 42 -28.76 -1.64 -14.08
N PRO A 43 -27.42 -1.58 -14.15
CA PRO A 43 -26.60 -2.66 -13.65
C PRO A 43 -26.94 -2.93 -12.17
N PRO A 44 -26.91 -4.20 -11.72
CA PRO A 44 -27.25 -4.55 -10.36
C PRO A 44 -26.34 -3.75 -9.39
N ARG A 45 -26.93 -3.10 -8.41
CA ARG A 45 -26.17 -2.36 -7.40
C ARG A 45 -25.27 -3.37 -6.68
N LYS A 46 -23.95 -3.13 -6.71
CA LYS A 46 -22.98 -3.90 -5.89
C LYS A 46 -23.45 -3.85 -4.43
N LYS A 47 -23.39 -5.00 -3.74
CA LYS A 47 -23.79 -5.12 -2.34
C LYS A 47 -22.91 -4.16 -1.52
N GLN A 48 -23.53 -3.18 -0.87
CA GLN A 48 -22.81 -2.26 -0.01
C GLN A 48 -22.34 -3.01 1.25
N ILE A 49 -21.05 -2.91 1.57
CA ILE A 49 -20.50 -3.47 2.80
C ILE A 49 -20.72 -2.49 3.94
N GLU A 50 -21.35 -2.96 4.99
CA GLU A 50 -21.47 -2.23 6.24
C GLU A 50 -20.15 -2.33 7.00
N GLY A 51 -19.36 -1.26 6.97
CA GLY A 51 -18.08 -1.16 7.66
C GLY A 51 -18.18 -0.86 9.15
N LEU A 52 -17.01 -0.74 9.78
CA LEU A 52 -16.90 -0.25 11.16
C LEU A 52 -17.60 1.11 11.28
N PRO A 53 -18.45 1.35 12.30
CA PRO A 53 -19.13 2.62 12.49
C PRO A 53 -18.16 3.82 12.51
N GLY A 54 -18.40 4.81 11.64
CA GLY A 54 -17.54 5.97 11.46
C GLY A 54 -16.44 5.81 10.40
N MET A 55 -16.21 4.62 9.90
CA MET A 55 -15.28 4.38 8.79
C MET A 55 -15.85 4.98 7.49
N PRO A 56 -15.02 5.61 6.63
CA PRO A 56 -15.44 6.00 5.30
C PRO A 56 -15.98 4.81 4.50
N PRO A 57 -17.05 4.98 3.68
CA PRO A 57 -17.66 3.88 2.95
C PRO A 57 -16.66 3.11 2.09
N VAL A 58 -16.79 1.78 2.05
CA VAL A 58 -16.03 0.91 1.14
C VAL A 58 -16.38 1.28 -0.29
N LEU A 59 -15.38 1.58 -1.12
CA LEU A 59 -15.59 2.03 -2.51
C LEU A 59 -15.96 0.87 -3.43
N ASP A 60 -15.30 -0.25 -3.26
CA ASP A 60 -15.56 -1.48 -4.01
C ASP A 60 -15.51 -2.69 -3.07
N PRO A 61 -16.59 -3.47 -2.97
CA PRO A 61 -16.64 -4.65 -2.12
C PRO A 61 -15.69 -5.79 -2.55
N GLU A 62 -15.15 -5.71 -3.77
CA GLU A 62 -14.23 -6.69 -4.34
C GLU A 62 -12.80 -6.16 -4.45
N ASP A 63 -12.56 -4.89 -4.05
CA ASP A 63 -11.21 -4.31 -4.08
C ASP A 63 -10.98 -3.31 -2.96
N VAL A 64 -10.35 -3.77 -1.89
CA VAL A 64 -9.99 -2.95 -0.73
C VAL A 64 -9.02 -1.81 -1.09
N TYR A 65 -8.27 -1.95 -2.19
CA TYR A 65 -7.33 -0.95 -2.72
C TYR A 65 -7.93 -0.08 -3.83
N ALA A 66 -9.25 -0.04 -3.99
CA ALA A 66 -9.93 0.73 -5.06
C ALA A 66 -9.59 2.23 -5.04
N ALA A 67 -9.21 2.79 -3.89
CA ALA A 67 -8.75 4.18 -3.77
C ALA A 67 -7.28 4.37 -4.20
N ASP A 68 -6.48 3.32 -4.24
CA ASP A 68 -5.01 3.36 -4.38
C ASP A 68 -4.55 3.34 -5.85
N ARG A 69 -5.44 3.61 -6.78
CA ARG A 69 -5.15 3.63 -8.22
C ARG A 69 -4.07 4.67 -8.57
N PRO A 70 -3.28 4.46 -9.63
CA PRO A 70 -2.17 5.33 -9.97
C PRO A 70 -2.55 6.82 -9.98
N ASN A 71 -1.78 7.63 -9.25
CA ASN A 71 -1.91 9.07 -9.13
C ASN A 71 -3.26 9.57 -8.55
N ARG A 72 -4.09 8.72 -7.96
CA ARG A 72 -5.34 9.13 -7.28
C ARG A 72 -5.06 9.67 -5.88
N LEU A 73 -4.29 10.74 -5.82
CA LEU A 73 -3.96 11.40 -4.57
C LEU A 73 -5.19 12.04 -3.93
N SER A 74 -5.27 11.95 -2.60
CA SER A 74 -6.23 12.74 -1.83
C SER A 74 -6.03 14.23 -2.08
N PRO A 75 -7.12 15.04 -2.13
CA PRO A 75 -7.01 16.50 -2.17
C PRO A 75 -6.15 17.10 -1.06
N VAL A 76 -6.01 16.42 0.06
CA VAL A 76 -5.16 16.84 1.20
C VAL A 76 -3.68 16.90 0.81
N VAL A 77 -3.23 15.97 -0.03
CA VAL A 77 -1.78 15.76 -0.31
C VAL A 77 -1.37 15.99 -1.77
N LYS A 78 -2.32 16.33 -2.65
CA LYS A 78 -2.08 16.47 -4.10
C LYS A 78 -0.96 17.46 -4.44
N ASP A 79 -0.76 18.47 -3.60
CA ASP A 79 0.23 19.52 -3.79
C ASP A 79 1.48 19.33 -2.89
N PHE A 80 1.59 18.21 -2.19
CA PHE A 80 2.77 17.93 -1.37
C PHE A 80 3.94 17.45 -2.24
N PRO A 81 5.17 17.86 -1.92
CA PRO A 81 6.34 17.36 -2.61
C PRO A 81 6.49 15.84 -2.45
N SER A 82 6.82 15.15 -3.53
CA SER A 82 7.11 13.73 -3.46
C SER A 82 8.50 13.52 -2.84
N ARG A 83 8.57 12.66 -1.80
CA ARG A 83 9.80 12.33 -1.08
C ARG A 83 9.77 10.88 -0.60
N ILE A 84 10.95 10.30 -0.42
CA ILE A 84 11.14 9.01 0.24
C ILE A 84 11.78 9.30 1.60
N TYR A 85 11.15 8.87 2.67
CA TYR A 85 11.64 9.04 4.03
C TYR A 85 12.14 7.71 4.56
N VAL A 86 13.42 7.62 4.85
CA VAL A 86 14.12 6.37 5.20
C VAL A 86 14.61 6.43 6.65
N PRO A 87 13.96 5.73 7.60
CA PRO A 87 14.44 5.66 8.97
C PRO A 87 15.66 4.73 9.04
N ASN A 88 16.77 5.23 9.59
CA ASN A 88 18.03 4.51 9.75
C ASN A 88 18.18 4.12 11.22
N THR A 89 17.85 2.88 11.54
CA THR A 89 17.68 2.42 12.94
C THR A 89 18.95 2.47 13.79
N GLU A 90 20.11 2.39 13.16
CA GLU A 90 21.41 2.40 13.85
C GLU A 90 22.10 3.76 13.81
N SER A 91 21.58 4.69 12.99
CA SER A 91 22.11 6.05 12.87
C SER A 91 21.24 7.11 13.53
N ASP A 92 20.07 6.75 14.09
CA ASP A 92 19.11 7.66 14.73
C ASP A 92 18.69 8.83 13.84
N THR A 93 18.56 8.55 12.54
CA THR A 93 18.23 9.56 11.51
C THR A 93 17.11 9.09 10.59
N VAL A 94 16.53 10.05 9.85
CA VAL A 94 15.69 9.80 8.67
C VAL A 94 16.35 10.47 7.47
N THR A 95 16.80 9.68 6.50
CA THR A 95 17.27 10.18 5.21
C THR A 95 16.08 10.53 4.33
N VAL A 96 16.11 11.69 3.68
CA VAL A 96 15.08 12.15 2.75
C VAL A 96 15.64 12.16 1.33
N ILE A 97 14.98 11.42 0.43
CA ILE A 97 15.43 11.26 -0.97
C ILE A 97 14.40 11.90 -1.91
N ASP A 98 14.89 12.63 -2.93
CA ASP A 98 14.06 13.05 -4.06
C ASP A 98 13.87 11.85 -5.02
N PRO A 99 12.64 11.35 -5.22
CA PRO A 99 12.40 10.20 -6.08
C PRO A 99 12.62 10.45 -7.58
N LYS A 100 12.79 11.71 -8.02
CA LYS A 100 13.05 12.06 -9.42
C LYS A 100 14.52 12.03 -9.77
N THR A 101 15.36 12.54 -8.86
CA THR A 101 16.82 12.63 -9.06
C THR A 101 17.57 11.49 -8.40
N TYR A 102 16.93 10.76 -7.46
CA TYR A 102 17.54 9.75 -6.58
C TYR A 102 18.59 10.33 -5.61
N GLU A 103 18.61 11.65 -5.43
CA GLU A 103 19.53 12.33 -4.55
C GLU A 103 18.99 12.45 -3.13
N ILE A 104 19.88 12.37 -2.15
CA ILE A 104 19.58 12.70 -0.76
C ILE A 104 19.45 14.22 -0.67
N ILE A 105 18.28 14.71 -0.27
CA ILE A 105 17.98 16.14 -0.16
C ILE A 105 17.99 16.64 1.29
N ASP A 106 17.90 15.74 2.26
CA ASP A 106 17.96 16.07 3.68
C ASP A 106 18.31 14.84 4.54
N THR A 107 18.78 15.07 5.77
CA THR A 107 18.96 14.05 6.80
C THR A 107 18.49 14.62 8.13
N LEU A 108 17.36 14.09 8.63
CA LEU A 108 16.73 14.56 9.86
C LEU A 108 17.26 13.77 11.04
N HIS A 109 17.71 14.46 12.09
CA HIS A 109 17.98 13.83 13.39
C HIS A 109 16.66 13.61 14.13
N VAL A 110 16.44 12.38 14.60
CA VAL A 110 15.21 11.96 15.29
C VAL A 110 15.55 11.24 16.60
N GLY A 111 14.60 10.59 17.24
CA GLY A 111 14.87 9.79 18.43
C GLY A 111 15.62 8.49 18.13
N ARG A 112 16.00 7.77 19.20
CA ARG A 112 16.80 6.55 19.11
C ARG A 112 16.05 5.40 18.44
N GLN A 113 16.74 4.71 17.53
CA GLN A 113 16.29 3.52 16.83
C GLN A 113 14.94 3.75 16.09
N PRO A 114 14.91 4.67 15.10
CA PRO A 114 13.72 4.87 14.29
C PRO A 114 13.45 3.63 13.43
N GLN A 115 12.28 3.00 13.62
CA GLN A 115 11.91 1.76 12.92
C GLN A 115 11.11 2.04 11.64
N HIS A 116 10.09 2.89 11.73
CA HIS A 116 9.17 3.17 10.63
C HIS A 116 8.89 4.67 10.50
N VAL A 117 8.59 5.11 9.29
CA VAL A 117 7.95 6.40 9.02
C VAL A 117 6.52 6.12 8.55
N VAL A 118 5.53 6.61 9.31
CA VAL A 118 4.14 6.20 9.18
C VAL A 118 3.24 7.40 8.91
N PRO A 119 2.50 7.43 7.77
CA PRO A 119 1.51 8.47 7.52
C PRO A 119 0.35 8.42 8.51
N SER A 120 -0.06 9.58 9.06
CA SER A 120 -1.26 9.72 9.88
C SER A 120 -2.53 9.39 9.08
N TRP A 121 -3.61 9.03 9.77
CA TRP A 121 -4.89 8.70 9.14
C TRP A 121 -5.39 9.82 8.21
N ASP A 122 -5.25 11.07 8.62
CA ASP A 122 -5.69 12.26 7.87
C ASP A 122 -4.66 12.73 6.82
N LEU A 123 -3.56 12.00 6.65
CA LEU A 123 -2.50 12.25 5.67
C LEU A 123 -1.68 13.54 5.91
N LYS A 124 -1.81 14.20 7.06
CA LYS A 124 -1.18 15.51 7.29
C LYS A 124 0.14 15.46 8.02
N THR A 125 0.46 14.32 8.63
CA THR A 125 1.68 14.12 9.42
C THR A 125 2.32 12.79 9.07
N LEU A 126 3.64 12.74 9.03
CA LEU A 126 4.40 11.50 9.05
C LEU A 126 4.98 11.30 10.45
N TRP A 127 4.73 10.15 11.04
CA TRP A 127 5.24 9.81 12.37
C TRP A 127 6.45 8.91 12.27
N VAL A 128 7.59 9.33 12.85
CA VAL A 128 8.78 8.48 12.98
C VAL A 128 8.72 7.72 14.29
N ASN A 129 8.71 6.42 14.21
CA ASN A 129 8.62 5.53 15.37
C ASN A 129 10.01 5.29 15.99
N ASN A 130 10.40 6.09 16.98
CA ASN A 130 11.69 5.97 17.66
C ASN A 130 11.59 4.93 18.78
N ASN A 131 11.73 3.65 18.42
CA ASN A 131 11.39 2.54 19.30
C ASN A 131 12.15 2.57 20.64
N ARG A 132 13.47 2.64 20.60
CA ARG A 132 14.32 2.74 21.80
C ARG A 132 14.45 4.16 22.37
N GLY A 133 13.95 5.15 21.63
CA GLY A 133 13.83 6.53 22.09
C GLY A 133 12.55 6.78 22.86
N HIS A 134 11.60 5.84 22.82
CA HIS A 134 10.28 5.96 23.44
C HIS A 134 9.55 7.23 23.03
N THR A 135 9.65 7.60 21.75
CA THR A 135 9.01 8.80 21.20
C THR A 135 8.47 8.56 19.78
N LEU A 136 7.51 9.38 19.39
CA LEU A 136 7.13 9.60 18.01
C LEU A 136 7.58 11.00 17.58
N THR A 137 8.37 11.11 16.51
CA THR A 137 8.74 12.41 15.93
C THR A 137 7.83 12.71 14.76
N PRO A 138 7.03 13.81 14.77
CA PRO A 138 6.23 14.21 13.64
C PRO A 138 7.12 14.86 12.57
N ILE A 139 6.85 14.56 11.31
CA ILE A 139 7.38 15.29 10.16
C ILE A 139 6.18 15.92 9.45
N ASP A 140 6.26 17.23 9.15
CA ASP A 140 5.34 17.88 8.24
C ASP A 140 5.69 17.50 6.79
N PRO A 141 4.89 16.70 6.10
CA PRO A 141 5.23 16.23 4.76
C PRO A 141 5.21 17.34 3.70
N LYS A 142 4.56 18.47 3.99
CA LYS A 142 4.54 19.63 3.10
C LYS A 142 5.89 20.33 3.07
N THR A 143 6.50 20.51 4.22
CA THR A 143 7.81 21.17 4.35
C THR A 143 8.98 20.18 4.40
N GLY A 144 8.74 18.93 4.81
CA GLY A 144 9.74 17.91 5.05
C GLY A 144 10.45 18.06 6.41
N LYS A 145 10.02 18.98 7.27
CA LYS A 145 10.70 19.29 8.53
C LYS A 145 10.14 18.47 9.70
N ALA A 146 11.05 17.97 10.55
CA ALA A 146 10.69 17.33 11.79
C ALA A 146 10.24 18.35 12.84
N GLY A 147 9.21 17.99 13.59
CA GLY A 147 8.69 18.74 14.73
C GLY A 147 9.18 18.19 16.07
N LYS A 148 8.62 18.72 17.15
CA LYS A 148 8.91 18.26 18.52
C LYS A 148 8.39 16.84 18.73
N ALA A 149 9.25 15.93 19.19
CA ALA A 149 8.86 14.56 19.51
C ALA A 149 7.84 14.49 20.65
N VAL A 150 6.94 13.53 20.57
CA VAL A 150 5.93 13.21 21.58
C VAL A 150 6.35 11.92 22.29
N GLU A 151 6.21 11.87 23.60
CA GLU A 151 6.51 10.68 24.40
C GLU A 151 5.49 9.57 24.15
N VAL A 152 5.97 8.45 23.65
CA VAL A 152 5.21 7.23 23.40
C VAL A 152 6.10 6.04 23.68
N HIS A 153 5.76 5.25 24.69
CA HIS A 153 6.58 4.13 25.11
C HIS A 153 6.58 2.99 24.09
N ASP A 154 7.74 2.43 23.78
CA ASP A 154 7.97 1.29 22.89
C ASP A 154 7.23 1.34 21.54
N PRO A 155 7.30 2.42 20.74
CA PRO A 155 6.57 2.52 19.49
C PRO A 155 7.32 1.78 18.37
N TYR A 156 7.20 0.45 18.33
CA TYR A 156 7.85 -0.31 17.26
C TYR A 156 7.18 0.02 15.90
N ASN A 157 5.84 -0.02 15.86
CA ASN A 157 5.08 0.35 14.68
C ASN A 157 3.79 1.11 15.06
N LEU A 158 3.17 1.76 14.08
CA LEU A 158 2.00 2.60 14.28
C LEU A 158 0.95 2.33 13.20
N TYR A 159 -0.28 2.11 13.63
CA TYR A 159 -1.45 1.94 12.78
C TYR A 159 -2.56 2.92 13.17
N PHE A 160 -3.57 3.03 12.34
CA PHE A 160 -4.76 3.82 12.61
C PHE A 160 -6.01 2.99 12.34
N THR A 161 -7.00 3.04 13.25
CA THR A 161 -8.28 2.38 13.00
C THR A 161 -8.97 2.98 11.77
N PRO A 162 -9.69 2.17 10.98
CA PRO A 162 -10.30 2.65 9.73
C PRO A 162 -11.29 3.81 9.89
N ASP A 163 -11.88 3.97 11.08
CA ASP A 163 -12.75 5.10 11.44
C ASP A 163 -11.97 6.36 11.87
N GLY A 164 -10.64 6.30 11.90
CA GLY A 164 -9.77 7.40 12.31
C GLY A 164 -9.84 7.79 13.78
N ARG A 165 -10.51 7.00 14.62
CA ARG A 165 -10.71 7.34 16.04
C ARG A 165 -9.52 7.05 16.92
N TYR A 166 -8.67 6.11 16.52
CA TYR A 166 -7.52 5.69 17.31
C TYR A 166 -6.27 5.48 16.46
N ALA A 167 -5.14 5.88 17.00
CA ALA A 167 -3.84 5.36 16.64
C ALA A 167 -3.58 4.08 17.45
N VAL A 168 -2.95 3.07 16.87
CA VAL A 168 -2.63 1.80 17.51
C VAL A 168 -1.12 1.60 17.46
N VAL A 169 -0.47 1.76 18.60
CA VAL A 169 0.97 1.51 18.75
C VAL A 169 1.19 0.02 19.01
N MET A 170 2.06 -0.59 18.22
CA MET A 170 2.58 -1.93 18.46
C MET A 170 3.76 -1.83 19.43
N ALA A 171 3.49 -2.00 20.73
CA ALA A 171 4.52 -1.99 21.76
C ALA A 171 5.11 -3.40 21.88
N SER A 172 6.09 -3.66 21.01
CA SER A 172 6.64 -5.00 20.76
C SER A 172 7.32 -5.63 21.95
N LEU A 173 8.08 -4.83 22.70
CA LEU A 173 8.82 -5.27 23.90
C LEU A 173 7.90 -5.40 25.11
N ASP A 174 6.97 -4.45 25.25
CA ASP A 174 5.99 -4.43 26.34
C ASP A 174 4.89 -5.50 26.14
N ARG A 175 4.77 -6.04 24.92
CA ARG A 175 3.72 -6.99 24.53
C ARG A 175 2.33 -6.39 24.73
N GLU A 176 2.13 -5.23 24.10
CA GLU A 176 0.89 -4.47 24.21
C GLU A 176 0.46 -3.89 22.85
N LEU A 177 -0.84 -3.81 22.63
CA LEU A 177 -1.46 -2.94 21.64
C LEU A 177 -1.98 -1.71 22.40
N VAL A 178 -1.42 -0.53 22.12
CA VAL A 178 -1.78 0.69 22.83
C VAL A 178 -2.61 1.59 21.93
N PHE A 179 -3.90 1.68 22.19
CA PHE A 179 -4.82 2.58 21.49
C PHE A 179 -4.66 3.99 22.05
N ARG A 180 -4.47 4.94 21.16
CA ARG A 180 -4.17 6.35 21.48
C ARG A 180 -5.06 7.29 20.68
N ASP A 181 -5.18 8.52 21.13
CA ASP A 181 -5.74 9.61 20.32
C ASP A 181 -4.86 9.81 19.06
N PRO A 182 -5.43 9.84 17.84
CA PRO A 182 -4.64 9.84 16.61
C PRO A 182 -3.89 11.16 16.35
N HIS A 183 -4.23 12.24 17.06
CA HIS A 183 -3.62 13.57 16.87
C HIS A 183 -2.67 13.93 18.02
N THR A 184 -3.08 13.68 19.27
CA THR A 184 -2.31 14.04 20.47
C THR A 184 -1.40 12.92 20.96
N MET A 185 -1.61 11.69 20.49
CA MET A 185 -0.97 10.45 20.98
C MET A 185 -1.24 10.18 22.47
N GLU A 186 -2.25 10.80 23.08
CA GLU A 186 -2.70 10.47 24.42
C GLU A 186 -3.20 9.04 24.51
N ARG A 187 -2.77 8.29 25.53
CA ARG A 187 -3.17 6.89 25.75
C ARG A 187 -4.66 6.81 26.10
N LYS A 188 -5.43 5.99 25.40
CA LYS A 188 -6.85 5.74 25.64
C LYS A 188 -7.11 4.35 26.20
N LYS A 189 -6.43 3.32 25.69
CA LYS A 189 -6.59 1.94 26.16
C LYS A 189 -5.31 1.13 25.86
N THR A 190 -4.96 0.27 26.79
CA THR A 190 -3.89 -0.73 26.61
C THR A 190 -4.51 -2.13 26.58
N VAL A 191 -4.06 -2.94 25.61
CA VAL A 191 -4.47 -4.32 25.44
C VAL A 191 -3.22 -5.20 25.52
N PRO A 192 -2.99 -5.86 26.68
CA PRO A 192 -1.87 -6.79 26.78
C PRO A 192 -2.07 -7.98 25.86
N VAL A 193 -0.99 -8.49 25.29
CA VAL A 193 -0.95 -9.69 24.46
C VAL A 193 -0.02 -10.72 25.05
N SER A 194 -0.31 -12.02 24.85
CA SER A 194 0.51 -13.10 25.37
C SER A 194 1.75 -13.39 24.52
N CYS A 195 1.72 -13.02 23.25
CA CYS A 195 2.79 -13.27 22.27
C CYS A 195 3.95 -12.30 22.42
N TYR A 196 5.07 -12.64 21.82
CA TYR A 196 6.29 -11.82 21.78
C TYR A 196 6.51 -11.23 20.40
N GLY A 197 6.91 -9.94 20.36
CA GLY A 197 7.25 -9.26 19.12
C GLY A 197 6.00 -8.88 18.30
N VAL A 198 4.95 -8.37 18.94
CA VAL A 198 3.81 -7.79 18.22
C VAL A 198 4.28 -6.60 17.40
N ASN A 199 4.12 -6.68 16.03
CA ASN A 199 4.81 -5.69 15.18
C ASN A 199 4.05 -5.24 13.93
N HIS A 200 3.45 -6.11 13.13
CA HIS A 200 2.79 -5.72 11.89
C HIS A 200 1.31 -6.13 11.87
N ALA A 201 0.51 -5.39 11.09
CA ALA A 201 -0.93 -5.66 10.99
C ALA A 201 -1.52 -5.17 9.65
N ASP A 202 -2.67 -5.73 9.26
CA ASP A 202 -3.59 -5.12 8.29
C ASP A 202 -5.05 -5.37 8.70
N PHE A 203 -5.94 -4.50 8.21
CA PHE A 203 -7.36 -4.49 8.59
C PHE A 203 -8.21 -5.23 7.57
N SER A 204 -9.30 -5.84 8.04
CA SER A 204 -10.35 -6.39 7.19
C SER A 204 -10.97 -5.29 6.31
N LEU A 205 -11.56 -5.70 5.18
CA LEU A 205 -12.22 -4.81 4.22
C LEU A 205 -13.29 -3.92 4.88
N ASP A 206 -14.02 -4.48 5.86
CA ASP A 206 -15.05 -3.78 6.64
C ASP A 206 -14.50 -3.05 7.86
N GLY A 207 -13.19 -3.14 8.12
CA GLY A 207 -12.52 -2.51 9.25
C GLY A 207 -12.87 -3.08 10.63
N ARG A 208 -13.67 -4.13 10.71
CA ARG A 208 -14.16 -4.67 11.99
C ARG A 208 -13.12 -5.42 12.80
N TYR A 209 -12.10 -5.94 12.14
CA TYR A 209 -10.96 -6.60 12.79
C TYR A 209 -9.67 -6.33 12.02
N PHE A 210 -8.57 -6.64 12.67
CA PHE A 210 -7.25 -6.69 12.05
C PHE A 210 -6.47 -7.91 12.50
N ILE A 211 -5.59 -8.39 11.63
CA ILE A 211 -4.67 -9.49 11.92
C ILE A 211 -3.31 -8.90 12.25
N VAL A 212 -2.68 -9.40 13.30
CA VAL A 212 -1.39 -8.93 13.82
C VAL A 212 -0.40 -10.07 13.82
N SER A 213 0.83 -9.82 13.40
CA SER A 213 1.95 -10.75 13.52
C SER A 213 2.69 -10.58 14.84
N CYS A 214 3.12 -11.70 15.41
CA CYS A 214 3.95 -11.79 16.61
C CYS A 214 5.26 -12.47 16.24
N GLU A 215 6.26 -11.68 15.89
CA GLU A 215 7.50 -12.11 15.26
C GLU A 215 8.22 -13.20 16.06
N PHE A 216 8.45 -12.97 17.37
CA PHE A 216 9.34 -13.82 18.16
C PHE A 216 8.67 -15.03 18.78
N SER A 217 7.34 -15.13 18.72
CA SER A 217 6.60 -16.32 19.16
C SER A 217 6.01 -17.12 18.01
N GLY A 218 6.11 -16.65 16.76
CA GLY A 218 5.59 -17.34 15.59
C GLY A 218 4.07 -17.49 15.64
N GLU A 219 3.37 -16.41 16.03
CA GLU A 219 1.92 -16.42 16.26
C GLU A 219 1.22 -15.31 15.48
N LEU A 220 -0.06 -15.48 15.27
CA LEU A 220 -0.95 -14.44 14.75
C LEU A 220 -2.06 -14.16 15.76
N LEU A 221 -2.43 -12.88 15.86
CA LEU A 221 -3.58 -12.44 16.63
C LEU A 221 -4.67 -11.91 15.70
N LYS A 222 -5.94 -12.15 16.06
CA LYS A 222 -7.10 -11.46 15.49
C LYS A 222 -7.66 -10.52 16.55
N VAL A 223 -7.78 -9.25 16.19
CA VAL A 223 -8.21 -8.19 17.12
C VAL A 223 -9.50 -7.56 16.63
N ASP A 224 -10.53 -7.51 17.46
CA ASP A 224 -11.76 -6.78 17.21
C ASP A 224 -11.50 -5.28 17.37
N THR A 225 -11.69 -4.51 16.30
CA THR A 225 -11.37 -3.09 16.25
C THR A 225 -12.24 -2.26 17.20
N ALA A 226 -13.55 -2.52 17.20
CA ALA A 226 -14.50 -1.74 18.00
C ALA A 226 -14.38 -2.05 19.50
N LYS A 227 -14.20 -3.32 19.85
CA LYS A 227 -14.05 -3.77 21.24
C LYS A 227 -12.65 -3.54 21.78
N MET A 228 -11.65 -3.29 20.89
CA MET A 228 -10.23 -3.21 21.25
C MET A 228 -9.83 -4.43 22.09
N LYS A 229 -9.99 -5.62 21.52
CA LYS A 229 -9.78 -6.89 22.22
C LYS A 229 -9.27 -7.95 21.28
N VAL A 230 -8.30 -8.75 21.73
CA VAL A 230 -7.90 -9.99 21.04
C VAL A 230 -9.07 -10.98 21.09
N VAL A 231 -9.49 -11.45 19.92
CA VAL A 231 -10.61 -12.40 19.76
C VAL A 231 -10.18 -13.72 19.15
N GLY A 232 -8.94 -13.83 18.71
CA GLY A 232 -8.31 -15.04 18.20
C GLY A 232 -6.80 -14.98 18.34
N GLN A 233 -6.20 -16.13 18.54
CA GLN A 233 -4.74 -16.33 18.58
C GLN A 233 -4.44 -17.72 18.06
N GLN A 234 -3.41 -17.82 17.21
CA GLN A 234 -2.95 -19.11 16.71
C GLN A 234 -1.45 -19.11 16.44
N LYS A 235 -0.83 -20.25 16.68
CA LYS A 235 0.57 -20.49 16.34
C LYS A 235 0.69 -20.92 14.88
N LEU A 236 1.70 -20.41 14.20
CA LEU A 236 2.02 -20.82 12.83
C LEU A 236 2.56 -22.27 12.83
N PRO A 237 2.19 -23.10 11.83
CA PRO A 237 2.56 -24.52 11.79
C PRO A 237 4.00 -24.72 11.26
N PHE A 238 4.95 -23.93 11.75
CA PHE A 238 6.37 -24.05 11.45
C PHE A 238 7.18 -23.69 12.71
N ASP A 239 8.05 -24.59 13.12
CA ASP A 239 8.88 -24.36 14.31
C ASP A 239 9.92 -23.26 14.04
N GLY A 240 9.96 -22.25 14.91
CA GLY A 240 10.78 -21.06 14.73
C GLY A 240 10.25 -20.06 13.71
N ALA A 241 8.94 -20.12 13.35
CA ALA A 241 8.30 -19.09 12.51
C ALA A 241 8.57 -17.68 13.04
N MET A 242 8.85 -16.74 12.12
CA MET A 242 9.06 -15.32 12.40
C MET A 242 8.20 -14.46 11.46
N PRO A 243 6.88 -14.39 11.72
CA PRO A 243 5.96 -13.61 10.89
C PRO A 243 6.27 -12.11 10.96
N GLN A 244 6.24 -11.47 9.80
CA GLN A 244 6.55 -10.07 9.55
C GLN A 244 5.33 -9.32 9.03
N ASP A 245 5.46 -8.62 7.90
CA ASP A 245 4.40 -7.82 7.31
C ASP A 245 3.12 -8.62 7.04
N VAL A 246 1.99 -7.94 7.22
CA VAL A 246 0.66 -8.48 7.00
C VAL A 246 -0.04 -7.67 5.91
N LYS A 247 -0.69 -8.35 4.96
CA LYS A 247 -1.42 -7.69 3.89
C LYS A 247 -2.71 -8.43 3.56
N VAL A 248 -3.82 -7.70 3.43
CA VAL A 248 -5.10 -8.27 3.00
C VAL A 248 -5.14 -8.41 1.48
N SER A 249 -5.83 -9.42 0.96
CA SER A 249 -6.09 -9.57 -0.48
C SER A 249 -7.01 -8.46 -1.01
N PRO A 250 -6.98 -8.13 -2.31
CA PRO A 250 -7.87 -7.13 -2.89
C PRO A 250 -9.35 -7.39 -2.57
N ASP A 251 -9.81 -8.64 -2.65
CA ASP A 251 -11.19 -9.04 -2.34
C ASP A 251 -11.52 -9.07 -0.83
N GLY A 252 -10.55 -8.72 0.02
CA GLY A 252 -10.70 -8.65 1.47
C GLY A 252 -10.82 -9.98 2.19
N LYS A 253 -10.74 -11.12 1.50
CA LYS A 253 -11.03 -12.44 2.10
C LYS A 253 -9.84 -13.10 2.75
N ARG A 254 -8.64 -12.90 2.17
CA ARG A 254 -7.42 -13.55 2.62
C ARG A 254 -6.46 -12.55 3.22
N PHE A 255 -5.67 -13.02 4.17
CA PHE A 255 -4.51 -12.32 4.67
C PHE A 255 -3.26 -13.09 4.27
N TYR A 256 -2.26 -12.35 3.86
CA TYR A 256 -0.91 -12.81 3.58
C TYR A 256 0.01 -12.30 4.67
N VAL A 257 0.84 -13.17 5.21
CA VAL A 257 1.78 -12.81 6.27
C VAL A 257 3.16 -13.31 5.86
N ALA A 258 4.07 -12.38 5.56
CA ALA A 258 5.45 -12.74 5.26
C ALA A 258 6.10 -13.40 6.47
N ASP A 259 6.94 -14.41 6.25
CA ASP A 259 7.66 -15.09 7.32
C ASP A 259 9.13 -15.28 6.94
N MET A 260 9.97 -14.67 7.76
CA MET A 260 11.40 -14.61 7.50
C MET A 260 12.07 -15.97 7.65
N MET A 261 11.65 -16.80 8.59
CA MET A 261 12.24 -18.10 8.86
C MET A 261 11.59 -19.24 8.08
N ALA A 262 10.30 -19.13 7.78
CA ALA A 262 9.61 -20.06 6.88
C ALA A 262 9.90 -19.79 5.39
N HIS A 263 10.59 -18.69 5.07
CA HIS A 263 11.02 -18.31 3.72
C HIS A 263 9.87 -18.20 2.71
N GLY A 264 8.76 -17.63 3.16
CA GLY A 264 7.54 -17.52 2.36
C GLY A 264 6.51 -16.60 2.99
N MET A 265 5.29 -16.74 2.55
CA MET A 265 4.15 -16.07 3.15
C MET A 265 3.07 -17.06 3.54
N TRP A 266 2.52 -16.88 4.71
CA TRP A 266 1.34 -17.59 5.18
C TRP A 266 0.08 -17.00 4.56
N VAL A 267 -0.86 -17.85 4.19
CA VAL A 267 -2.16 -17.48 3.61
C VAL A 267 -3.26 -18.06 4.47
N LEU A 268 -4.19 -17.20 4.92
CA LEU A 268 -5.34 -17.60 5.74
C LEU A 268 -6.58 -16.77 5.40
N HIS A 269 -7.77 -17.30 5.69
CA HIS A 269 -9.00 -16.53 5.62
C HIS A 269 -9.20 -15.71 6.90
N GLY A 270 -9.36 -14.38 6.75
CA GLY A 270 -9.47 -13.48 7.89
C GLY A 270 -10.73 -13.70 8.74
N ASP A 271 -11.88 -13.97 8.12
CA ASP A 271 -13.15 -14.13 8.83
C ASP A 271 -13.15 -15.39 9.72
N THR A 272 -12.77 -16.52 9.16
CA THR A 272 -12.71 -17.80 9.88
C THR A 272 -11.48 -17.92 10.77
N PHE A 273 -10.43 -17.13 10.45
CA PHE A 273 -9.13 -17.21 11.11
C PHE A 273 -8.64 -18.67 11.16
N ASP A 274 -8.72 -19.32 9.99
CA ASP A 274 -8.39 -20.71 9.79
C ASP A 274 -6.88 -21.00 9.84
N LYS A 275 -6.54 -22.29 9.80
CA LYS A 275 -5.12 -22.71 9.80
C LYS A 275 -4.40 -22.18 8.56
N PRO A 276 -3.30 -21.40 8.73
CA PRO A 276 -2.55 -20.85 7.61
C PRO A 276 -1.88 -21.95 6.77
N THR A 277 -1.75 -21.67 5.46
CA THR A 277 -0.96 -22.48 4.53
C THR A 277 0.24 -21.66 4.06
N LEU A 278 1.41 -22.29 3.95
CA LEU A 278 2.64 -21.63 3.52
C LEU A 278 2.76 -21.64 1.99
N LEU A 279 3.01 -20.47 1.41
CA LEU A 279 3.44 -20.29 0.03
C LEU A 279 4.92 -19.86 0.03
N PRO A 280 5.87 -20.70 -0.40
CA PRO A 280 7.27 -20.33 -0.46
C PRO A 280 7.51 -19.16 -1.44
N THR A 281 8.28 -18.14 -1.02
CA THR A 281 8.65 -16.98 -1.88
C THR A 281 10.14 -16.85 -2.06
N GLY A 282 10.90 -16.78 -0.97
CA GLY A 282 12.35 -16.66 -0.96
C GLY A 282 12.90 -16.50 0.45
N LYS A 283 14.20 -16.67 0.63
CA LYS A 283 14.82 -16.59 1.96
C LYS A 283 14.61 -15.21 2.61
N GLY A 284 14.13 -15.23 3.84
CA GLY A 284 13.92 -14.03 4.63
C GLY A 284 12.81 -13.14 4.08
N ALA A 285 11.67 -13.72 3.67
CA ALA A 285 10.49 -12.97 3.24
C ALA A 285 10.06 -11.98 4.33
N HIS A 286 9.83 -10.70 3.95
CA HIS A 286 9.65 -9.64 4.94
C HIS A 286 8.52 -8.66 4.59
N GLY A 287 8.64 -7.82 3.57
CA GLY A 287 7.65 -6.81 3.22
C GLY A 287 6.71 -7.24 2.09
N LEU A 288 5.47 -6.79 2.13
CA LEU A 288 4.40 -7.10 1.18
C LEU A 288 3.80 -5.81 0.61
N TYR A 289 3.86 -5.62 -0.71
CA TYR A 289 3.41 -4.38 -1.37
C TYR A 289 2.50 -4.68 -2.55
N VAL A 290 1.27 -4.20 -2.51
CA VAL A 290 0.29 -4.40 -3.58
C VAL A 290 0.54 -3.39 -4.70
N SER A 291 0.48 -3.84 -5.95
CA SER A 291 0.55 -2.99 -7.14
C SER A 291 -0.65 -2.05 -7.20
N ARG A 292 -0.50 -0.88 -7.84
CA ARG A 292 -1.57 0.15 -7.88
C ARG A 292 -2.80 -0.26 -8.69
N ASP A 293 -2.73 -1.34 -9.43
CA ASP A 293 -3.89 -1.94 -10.13
C ASP A 293 -4.53 -3.10 -9.35
N SER A 294 -4.00 -3.44 -8.17
CA SER A 294 -4.44 -4.55 -7.30
C SER A 294 -4.27 -5.95 -7.91
N HIS A 295 -3.46 -6.12 -8.96
CA HIS A 295 -3.27 -7.41 -9.60
C HIS A 295 -2.08 -8.20 -9.06
N GLU A 296 -1.02 -7.51 -8.67
CA GLU A 296 0.23 -8.14 -8.20
C GLU A 296 0.56 -7.70 -6.77
N MET A 297 1.31 -8.53 -6.07
CA MET A 297 1.93 -8.21 -4.80
C MET A 297 3.44 -8.51 -4.89
N PHE A 298 4.24 -7.53 -4.50
CA PHE A 298 5.69 -7.64 -4.42
C PHE A 298 6.09 -8.09 -3.02
N VAL A 299 6.86 -9.18 -2.95
CA VAL A 299 7.34 -9.77 -1.69
C VAL A 299 8.84 -9.60 -1.62
N SER A 300 9.35 -8.79 -0.68
CA SER A 300 10.78 -8.66 -0.47
C SER A 300 11.34 -9.90 0.25
N ASN A 301 12.44 -10.46 -0.27
CA ASN A 301 13.14 -11.61 0.33
C ASN A 301 14.51 -11.12 0.81
N ARG A 302 14.55 -10.61 2.03
CA ARG A 302 15.68 -9.91 2.64
C ARG A 302 16.96 -10.76 2.70
N GLY A 303 16.81 -12.06 2.99
CA GLY A 303 17.93 -12.99 3.11
C GLY A 303 18.42 -13.57 1.78
N GLU A 304 17.75 -13.25 0.66
CA GLU A 304 18.08 -13.76 -0.68
C GLU A 304 18.49 -12.66 -1.66
N GLY A 305 18.19 -11.39 -1.33
CA GLY A 305 18.44 -10.28 -2.26
C GLY A 305 17.50 -10.28 -3.47
N THR A 306 16.26 -10.71 -3.28
CA THR A 306 15.27 -10.84 -4.36
C THR A 306 13.93 -10.21 -4.00
N VAL A 307 13.11 -9.99 -5.04
CA VAL A 307 11.69 -9.66 -4.90
C VAL A 307 10.88 -10.68 -5.69
N SER A 308 9.96 -11.37 -5.02
CA SER A 308 9.00 -12.27 -5.67
C SER A 308 7.73 -11.52 -6.03
N VAL A 309 7.15 -11.81 -7.20
CA VAL A 309 5.89 -11.22 -7.67
C VAL A 309 4.79 -12.26 -7.61
N PHE A 310 3.78 -11.99 -6.80
CA PHE A 310 2.58 -12.82 -6.65
C PHE A 310 1.42 -12.21 -7.43
N ASP A 311 0.74 -13.01 -8.25
CA ASP A 311 -0.45 -12.62 -9.01
C ASP A 311 -1.71 -13.09 -8.27
N PHE A 312 -2.56 -12.15 -7.88
CA PHE A 312 -3.79 -12.43 -7.12
C PHE A 312 -4.81 -13.22 -7.93
N THR A 313 -4.87 -13.02 -9.26
CA THR A 313 -5.83 -13.71 -10.14
C THR A 313 -5.42 -15.18 -10.33
N GLN A 314 -4.12 -15.41 -10.56
CA GLN A 314 -3.56 -16.75 -10.74
C GLN A 314 -3.29 -17.45 -9.40
N ASN A 315 -3.31 -16.72 -8.30
CA ASN A 315 -3.00 -17.19 -6.95
C ASN A 315 -1.65 -17.93 -6.86
N LYS A 316 -0.62 -17.38 -7.52
CA LYS A 316 0.74 -17.97 -7.56
C LYS A 316 1.82 -16.92 -7.78
N LEU A 317 3.06 -17.29 -7.50
CA LEU A 317 4.23 -16.53 -7.92
C LEU A 317 4.40 -16.62 -9.45
N THR A 318 4.63 -15.49 -10.09
CA THR A 318 4.80 -15.37 -11.55
C THR A 318 6.19 -14.95 -11.96
N LYS A 319 6.89 -14.21 -11.10
CA LYS A 319 8.24 -13.68 -11.36
C LYS A 319 9.06 -13.68 -10.07
N LYS A 320 10.37 -13.71 -10.21
CA LYS A 320 11.32 -13.39 -9.14
C LYS A 320 12.42 -12.50 -9.71
N TRP A 321 12.60 -11.33 -9.14
CA TRP A 321 13.62 -10.37 -9.52
C TRP A 321 14.82 -10.50 -8.60
N HIS A 322 16.02 -10.49 -9.18
CA HIS A 322 17.28 -10.52 -8.44
C HIS A 322 17.90 -9.14 -8.44
N LEU A 323 18.25 -8.63 -7.26
CA LEU A 323 18.99 -7.37 -7.16
C LEU A 323 20.40 -7.57 -7.69
N PRO A 324 20.88 -6.75 -8.63
CA PRO A 324 22.27 -6.77 -9.08
C PRO A 324 23.23 -6.61 -7.89
N HIS A 325 24.27 -7.44 -7.85
CA HIS A 325 25.26 -7.46 -6.76
C HIS A 325 24.69 -7.86 -5.38
N GLY A 326 23.53 -8.52 -5.35
CA GLY A 326 22.85 -8.89 -4.12
C GLY A 326 22.22 -7.71 -3.39
N GLY A 327 21.88 -7.89 -2.12
CA GLY A 327 21.24 -6.89 -1.27
C GLY A 327 20.40 -7.52 -0.19
N SER A 328 19.75 -6.68 0.61
CA SER A 328 18.83 -7.11 1.66
C SER A 328 17.52 -6.32 1.58
N PRO A 329 16.73 -6.46 0.48
CA PRO A 329 15.49 -5.71 0.30
C PRO A 329 14.53 -6.00 1.45
N ASP A 330 14.08 -4.95 2.11
CA ASP A 330 13.37 -5.03 3.37
C ASP A 330 11.99 -4.35 3.26
N MET A 331 11.80 -3.23 3.92
CA MET A 331 10.53 -2.53 3.97
C MET A 331 10.48 -1.33 3.03
N GLY A 332 9.29 -0.99 2.53
CA GLY A 332 9.17 0.13 1.60
C GLY A 332 7.77 0.46 1.12
N GLY A 333 7.63 0.75 -0.16
CA GLY A 333 6.35 1.10 -0.77
C GLY A 333 6.43 1.35 -2.26
N VAL A 334 5.28 1.33 -2.90
CA VAL A 334 5.13 1.60 -4.34
C VAL A 334 4.89 3.09 -4.57
N SER A 335 5.54 3.69 -5.56
CA SER A 335 5.35 5.10 -5.95
C SER A 335 3.87 5.42 -6.28
N ALA A 336 3.51 6.71 -6.24
CA ALA A 336 2.14 7.14 -6.48
C ALA A 336 1.63 6.77 -7.89
N ASP A 337 2.51 6.77 -8.88
CA ASP A 337 2.19 6.37 -10.25
C ASP A 337 2.26 4.85 -10.49
N GLY A 338 2.67 4.09 -9.48
CA GLY A 338 2.76 2.63 -9.53
C GLY A 338 4.01 2.07 -10.21
N LYS A 339 4.94 2.92 -10.67
CA LYS A 339 6.05 2.49 -11.53
C LYS A 339 7.30 2.06 -10.79
N VAL A 340 7.50 2.52 -9.57
CA VAL A 340 8.72 2.26 -8.79
C VAL A 340 8.37 1.64 -7.46
N LEU A 341 8.95 0.48 -7.18
CA LEU A 341 8.98 -0.12 -5.84
C LEU A 341 10.26 0.36 -5.15
N TRP A 342 10.09 1.02 -4.02
CA TRP A 342 11.17 1.50 -3.16
C TRP A 342 11.31 0.56 -1.98
N LEU A 343 12.52 0.05 -1.74
CA LEU A 343 12.82 -0.84 -0.62
C LEU A 343 14.10 -0.38 0.09
N SER A 344 14.07 -0.38 1.42
CA SER A 344 15.29 -0.27 2.20
C SER A 344 16.15 -1.52 2.06
N GLY A 345 17.45 -1.38 2.14
CA GLY A 345 18.43 -2.45 2.16
C GLY A 345 19.03 -2.60 3.55
N ARG A 346 18.31 -3.29 4.44
CA ARG A 346 18.53 -3.35 5.89
C ARG A 346 19.98 -3.53 6.31
N TYR A 347 20.65 -4.50 5.69
CA TYR A 347 22.01 -4.92 6.07
C TYR A 347 23.11 -4.30 5.20
N ASN A 348 22.73 -3.50 4.20
CA ASN A 348 23.64 -2.88 3.24
C ASN A 348 23.71 -1.36 3.38
N ALA A 349 22.93 -0.76 4.28
CA ALA A 349 22.81 0.70 4.44
C ALA A 349 22.46 1.41 3.11
N GLU A 350 21.46 0.90 2.40
CA GLU A 350 21.07 1.34 1.06
C GLU A 350 19.55 1.44 0.91
N VAL A 351 19.12 2.09 -0.17
CA VAL A 351 17.75 2.06 -0.67
C VAL A 351 17.78 1.63 -2.14
N TYR A 352 16.85 0.77 -2.52
CA TYR A 352 16.66 0.30 -3.88
C TYR A 352 15.42 0.93 -4.49
N ALA A 353 15.55 1.48 -5.70
CA ALA A 353 14.45 1.86 -6.57
C ALA A 353 14.36 0.82 -7.70
N ILE A 354 13.21 0.16 -7.85
CA ILE A 354 13.01 -0.98 -8.74
C ILE A 354 11.81 -0.70 -9.65
N ASP A 355 11.96 -0.83 -10.96
CA ASP A 355 10.85 -0.74 -11.92
C ASP A 355 9.86 -1.89 -11.69
N THR A 356 8.60 -1.57 -11.38
CA THR A 356 7.57 -2.54 -11.01
C THR A 356 7.13 -3.46 -12.15
N ARG A 357 7.39 -3.09 -13.40
CA ARG A 357 7.02 -3.88 -14.57
C ARG A 357 8.10 -4.90 -14.94
N THR A 358 9.36 -4.49 -14.84
CA THR A 358 10.50 -5.28 -15.32
C THR A 358 11.32 -5.91 -14.20
N GLY A 359 11.27 -5.37 -12.98
CA GLY A 359 12.17 -5.71 -11.88
C GLY A 359 13.58 -5.12 -12.02
N THR A 360 13.78 -4.24 -12.99
CA THR A 360 15.08 -3.59 -13.19
C THR A 360 15.37 -2.64 -12.03
N GLN A 361 16.55 -2.74 -11.44
CA GLN A 361 17.02 -1.78 -10.45
C GLN A 361 17.36 -0.46 -11.15
N LEU A 362 16.63 0.60 -10.81
CA LEU A 362 16.79 1.95 -11.36
C LEU A 362 17.86 2.75 -10.60
N ALA A 363 17.91 2.56 -9.29
CA ALA A 363 18.89 3.20 -8.42
C ALA A 363 19.24 2.32 -7.23
N ARG A 364 20.45 2.56 -6.69
CA ARG A 364 20.96 2.01 -5.45
C ARG A 364 21.62 3.16 -4.70
N ILE A 365 21.02 3.58 -3.58
CA ILE A 365 21.32 4.84 -2.92
C ILE A 365 21.88 4.54 -1.53
N PRO A 366 23.15 4.85 -1.25
CA PRO A 366 23.68 4.73 0.12
C PRO A 366 22.94 5.67 1.08
N VAL A 367 22.59 5.17 2.26
CA VAL A 367 21.89 5.92 3.32
C VAL A 367 22.54 5.65 4.69
N GLY A 368 21.91 6.06 5.78
CA GLY A 368 22.36 5.73 7.13
C GLY A 368 22.26 4.23 7.42
N SER A 369 22.89 3.78 8.52
CA SER A 369 22.97 2.38 8.92
C SER A 369 21.62 1.83 9.40
N GLY A 370 21.31 0.59 9.02
CA GLY A 370 20.10 -0.13 9.40
C GLY A 370 18.82 0.48 8.86
N PRO A 371 18.71 0.91 7.56
CA PRO A 371 17.46 1.44 7.03
C PRO A 371 16.36 0.40 7.12
N HIS A 372 15.11 0.84 7.49
CA HIS A 372 13.99 -0.08 7.70
C HIS A 372 12.69 0.43 7.04
N GLY A 373 11.64 0.63 7.81
CA GLY A 373 10.31 0.95 7.32
C GLY A 373 10.21 2.32 6.64
N LEU A 374 10.73 2.45 5.42
CA LEU A 374 10.68 3.68 4.66
C LEU A 374 9.26 4.01 4.18
N ALA A 375 8.96 5.30 4.10
CA ALA A 375 7.72 5.81 3.53
C ALA A 375 7.97 6.49 2.19
N VAL A 376 7.23 6.06 1.17
CA VAL A 376 7.04 6.79 -0.08
C VAL A 376 5.87 7.75 0.13
N TYR A 377 6.06 9.05 -0.04
CA TYR A 377 4.99 9.99 0.27
C TYR A 377 5.02 11.24 -0.65
N PRO A 378 3.82 11.74 -1.12
CA PRO A 378 2.48 11.21 -0.89
C PRO A 378 2.17 9.94 -1.69
N GLN A 379 1.13 9.23 -1.27
CA GLN A 379 0.61 8.04 -1.96
C GLN A 379 -0.89 8.19 -2.26
N PRO A 380 -1.42 7.45 -3.27
CA PRO A 380 -2.85 7.36 -3.53
C PRO A 380 -3.61 6.81 -2.32
N GLY A 381 -4.90 7.12 -2.26
CA GLY A 381 -5.78 6.72 -1.18
C GLY A 381 -6.46 7.90 -0.51
N ARG A 382 -7.53 7.63 0.24
CA ARG A 382 -8.35 8.64 0.94
C ARG A 382 -7.85 8.90 2.35
N TYR A 383 -7.34 7.87 3.01
CA TYR A 383 -6.79 7.88 4.36
C TYR A 383 -5.75 6.77 4.53
N SER A 384 -4.90 6.91 5.51
CA SER A 384 -3.89 5.92 5.86
C SER A 384 -4.34 5.04 7.03
N LEU A 385 -4.06 3.75 6.95
CA LEU A 385 -4.17 2.84 8.08
C LEU A 385 -2.85 2.67 8.84
N GLY A 386 -1.84 3.43 8.45
CA GLY A 386 -0.53 3.41 9.07
C GLY A 386 0.50 2.54 8.37
N HIS A 387 1.51 2.12 9.11
CA HIS A 387 2.66 1.39 8.60
C HIS A 387 3.27 2.06 7.36
N THR A 388 4.03 1.36 6.55
CA THR A 388 4.71 1.92 5.36
C THR A 388 3.84 1.97 4.10
N GLY A 389 2.55 2.30 4.22
CA GLY A 389 1.72 2.55 3.05
C GLY A 389 0.54 1.62 2.91
N ILE A 390 -0.21 1.43 3.98
CA ILE A 390 -1.55 0.85 3.91
C ILE A 390 -2.55 2.00 3.79
N PHE A 391 -3.06 2.21 2.59
CA PHE A 391 -4.06 3.24 2.29
C PHE A 391 -5.37 2.59 1.86
N ARG A 392 -6.47 3.38 1.96
CA ARG A 392 -7.81 2.96 1.55
C ARG A 392 -8.55 4.08 0.86
#